data_b05bdb6ae27cb2246edce5986fa912e7
#
_entry.id   b05bdb6ae27cb2246edce5986fa912e7
#
_cell.length_a   1.000
_cell.length_b   1.000
_cell.length_c   1.000
_cell.angle_alpha   90.00
_cell.angle_beta   90.00
_cell.angle_gamma   90.00
#
_symmetry.space_group_name_H-M   'P 1'
#
loop_
_entity.id
_entity.type
_entity.pdbx_description
1 polymer ?
#
loop_
_entity_poly.entity_id
_entity_poly.type
_entity_poly.pdbx_seq_one_letter_code
_entity_poly.pdbx_strand_id
1 'polypeptide(L)'
;SDQGFFLGEHGWFDKRFMYEECQRMPLIIRYPKAIKAGSTSNAISMNVDFAPTFLDFAGVDIPSDIQGASLKPILVNEGKTPADWRKAAYYHYYEYPAEHSVKRHYGIRTQDFKLIHFYNDIDEWEMYDMKADPREMNNVFGKPEYAKVQKELMELLQDTQKQYKDTDPDEKEKVL
;
A
#
# COMPACT_ATOMS: atom_id res chain seq x y z
N SER A 1 14.76 3.41 -1.47
CA SER A 1 14.74 1.95 -1.56
C SER A 1 13.52 1.50 -2.36
N ASP A 2 13.61 0.38 -3.02
CA ASP A 2 12.51 -0.26 -3.77
C ASP A 2 11.56 -1.01 -2.85
N GLN A 3 12.10 -1.63 -1.80
CA GLN A 3 11.37 -2.31 -0.72
C GLN A 3 12.11 -2.20 0.61
N GLY A 4 11.38 -2.46 1.71
CA GLY A 4 11.95 -2.73 3.02
C GLY A 4 12.41 -4.19 3.16
N PHE A 5 12.70 -4.64 4.38
CA PHE A 5 13.21 -5.97 4.62
C PHE A 5 13.04 -6.38 6.10
N PHE A 6 12.62 -7.62 6.36
CA PHE A 6 12.64 -8.21 7.70
C PHE A 6 14.05 -8.67 8.05
N LEU A 7 14.50 -8.32 9.24
CA LEU A 7 15.77 -8.78 9.80
C LEU A 7 15.57 -9.62 11.07
N GLY A 8 14.40 -10.24 11.20
CA GLY A 8 14.01 -11.02 12.37
C GLY A 8 12.67 -10.59 12.96
N GLU A 9 12.14 -9.42 12.56
CA GLU A 9 10.81 -8.97 12.97
C GLU A 9 9.76 -9.99 12.52
N HIS A 10 8.72 -10.19 13.31
CA HIS A 10 7.69 -11.23 13.12
C HIS A 10 8.25 -12.66 12.97
N GLY A 11 9.52 -12.91 13.33
CA GLY A 11 10.21 -14.18 13.10
C GLY A 11 10.59 -14.43 11.64
N TRP A 12 10.56 -13.41 10.80
CA TRP A 12 10.80 -13.51 9.35
C TRP A 12 12.15 -12.91 8.93
N PHE A 13 12.56 -13.36 7.77
CA PHE A 13 13.73 -12.84 7.05
C PHE A 13 13.35 -12.83 5.57
N ASP A 14 13.06 -11.71 4.99
CA ASP A 14 12.69 -11.48 3.58
C ASP A 14 11.87 -10.16 3.43
N LYS A 15 11.12 -9.96 2.33
CA LYS A 15 10.48 -8.69 1.96
C LYS A 15 9.12 -8.82 1.27
N ARG A 16 8.37 -9.88 1.50
CA ARG A 16 7.16 -10.17 0.70
C ARG A 16 5.83 -9.98 1.44
N PHE A 17 5.84 -10.08 2.75
CA PHE A 17 4.63 -9.84 3.53
C PHE A 17 4.26 -8.35 3.58
N MET A 18 2.97 -8.09 3.70
CA MET A 18 2.40 -6.74 3.73
C MET A 18 2.57 -6.04 5.09
N TYR A 19 3.68 -6.23 5.80
CA TYR A 19 3.97 -5.52 7.05
C TYR A 19 4.85 -4.29 6.82
N GLU A 20 4.89 -3.35 7.79
CA GLU A 20 5.60 -2.08 7.64
C GLU A 20 7.09 -2.24 7.34
N GLU A 21 7.74 -3.28 7.88
CA GLU A 21 9.15 -3.58 7.60
C GLU A 21 9.42 -3.75 6.10
N CYS A 22 8.45 -4.28 5.35
CA CYS A 22 8.54 -4.43 3.91
C CYS A 22 8.05 -3.22 3.14
N GLN A 23 6.99 -2.57 3.61
CA GLN A 23 6.26 -1.57 2.83
C GLN A 23 6.66 -0.13 3.14
N ARG A 24 7.14 0.16 4.35
CA ARG A 24 7.49 1.51 4.76
C ARG A 24 8.94 1.85 4.45
N MET A 25 9.20 2.26 3.23
CA MET A 25 10.53 2.68 2.78
C MET A 25 10.72 4.20 2.88
N PRO A 26 11.94 4.68 3.14
CA PRO A 26 12.26 6.08 3.01
C PRO A 26 12.10 6.55 1.55
N LEU A 27 11.34 7.63 1.33
CA LEU A 27 11.25 8.33 0.07
C LEU A 27 11.81 9.74 0.24
N ILE A 28 12.92 10.03 -0.44
CA ILE A 28 13.59 11.33 -0.41
C ILE A 28 13.66 11.86 -1.83
N ILE A 29 13.11 13.05 -2.04
CA ILE A 29 13.09 13.71 -3.35
C ILE A 29 13.76 15.07 -3.25
N ARG A 30 14.68 15.33 -4.17
CA ARG A 30 15.37 16.62 -4.27
C ARG A 30 15.22 17.21 -5.67
N TYR A 31 14.54 18.34 -5.75
CA TYR A 31 14.45 19.16 -6.97
C TYR A 31 14.39 20.64 -6.59
N PRO A 32 15.53 21.32 -6.38
CA PRO A 32 15.59 22.68 -5.81
C PRO A 32 14.85 23.75 -6.60
N LYS A 33 14.59 23.51 -7.89
CA LYS A 33 13.85 24.46 -8.75
C LYS A 33 12.36 24.53 -8.42
N ALA A 34 11.78 23.50 -7.78
CA ALA A 34 10.36 23.40 -7.55
C ALA A 34 9.97 22.89 -6.14
N ILE A 35 10.87 22.20 -5.45
CA ILE A 35 10.59 21.59 -4.15
C ILE A 35 11.33 22.38 -3.07
N LYS A 36 10.60 22.88 -2.08
CA LYS A 36 11.16 23.57 -0.93
C LYS A 36 11.97 22.60 -0.06
N ALA A 37 13.20 22.98 0.26
CA ALA A 37 14.04 22.19 1.15
C ALA A 37 13.40 22.03 2.54
N GLY A 38 13.53 20.83 3.13
CA GLY A 38 13.04 20.49 4.46
C GLY A 38 11.52 20.26 4.54
N SER A 39 10.78 20.30 3.42
CA SER A 39 9.37 19.92 3.43
C SER A 39 9.21 18.41 3.65
N THR A 40 8.14 18.03 4.36
CA THR A 40 7.78 16.63 4.64
C THR A 40 6.31 16.40 4.32
N SER A 41 5.94 15.16 4.04
CA SER A 41 4.55 14.77 3.78
C SER A 41 4.23 13.43 4.44
N ASN A 42 2.97 13.29 4.89
CA ASN A 42 2.39 12.02 5.32
C ASN A 42 1.48 11.41 4.24
N ALA A 43 1.47 11.94 3.03
CA ALA A 43 0.68 11.38 1.93
C ALA A 43 1.10 9.95 1.64
N ILE A 44 0.12 9.07 1.43
CA ILE A 44 0.38 7.71 0.95
C ILE A 44 0.96 7.79 -0.45
N SER A 45 2.22 7.39 -0.59
CA SER A 45 2.93 7.31 -1.87
C SER A 45 3.35 5.88 -2.15
N MET A 46 3.37 5.50 -3.42
CA MET A 46 3.73 4.16 -3.87
C MET A 46 4.76 4.27 -4.99
N ASN A 47 5.52 3.20 -5.25
CA ASN A 47 6.50 3.17 -6.33
C ASN A 47 5.89 3.40 -7.72
N VAL A 48 4.64 3.02 -7.94
CA VAL A 48 3.89 3.29 -9.18
C VAL A 48 3.68 4.79 -9.46
N ASP A 49 3.90 5.65 -8.46
CA ASP A 49 3.78 7.11 -8.58
C ASP A 49 5.03 7.77 -9.19
N PHE A 50 6.15 7.07 -9.26
CA PHE A 50 7.40 7.67 -9.72
C PHE A 50 7.34 8.02 -11.19
N ALA A 51 6.88 7.11 -12.04
CA ALA A 51 6.77 7.36 -13.48
C ALA A 51 5.87 8.57 -13.80
N PRO A 52 4.62 8.66 -13.32
CA PRO A 52 3.78 9.83 -13.58
C PRO A 52 4.34 11.11 -12.96
N THR A 53 5.06 11.03 -11.84
CA THR A 53 5.73 12.20 -11.25
C THR A 53 6.85 12.73 -12.15
N PHE A 54 7.67 11.87 -12.73
CA PHE A 54 8.73 12.27 -13.64
C PHE A 54 8.17 12.87 -14.94
N LEU A 55 7.14 12.26 -15.51
CA LEU A 55 6.46 12.79 -16.69
C LEU A 55 5.89 14.19 -16.44
N ASP A 56 5.20 14.38 -15.31
CA ASP A 56 4.61 15.65 -14.93
C ASP A 56 5.67 16.76 -14.71
N PHE A 57 6.80 16.44 -14.07
CA PHE A 57 7.91 17.40 -13.97
C PHE A 57 8.58 17.70 -15.31
N ALA A 58 8.58 16.76 -16.23
CA ALA A 58 9.09 16.94 -17.59
C ALA A 58 8.11 17.70 -18.51
N GLY A 59 6.87 17.94 -18.07
CA GLY A 59 5.84 18.57 -18.91
C GLY A 59 5.32 17.65 -20.03
N VAL A 60 5.41 16.34 -19.82
CA VAL A 60 4.93 15.30 -20.74
C VAL A 60 3.61 14.74 -20.23
N ASP A 61 2.68 14.47 -21.14
CA ASP A 61 1.38 13.89 -20.80
C ASP A 61 1.56 12.51 -20.14
N ILE A 62 0.78 12.29 -19.06
CA ILE A 62 0.77 11.01 -18.35
C ILE A 62 -0.17 10.07 -19.11
N PRO A 63 0.31 8.92 -19.61
CA PRO A 63 -0.55 7.92 -20.25
C PRO A 63 -1.67 7.45 -19.34
N SER A 64 -2.87 7.24 -19.91
CA SER A 64 -4.08 6.90 -19.14
C SER A 64 -4.09 5.48 -18.54
N ASP A 65 -3.16 4.62 -18.97
CA ASP A 65 -2.98 3.27 -18.45
C ASP A 65 -2.05 3.20 -17.21
N ILE A 66 -1.39 4.32 -16.87
CA ILE A 66 -0.60 4.41 -15.65
C ILE A 66 -1.55 4.48 -14.44
N GLN A 67 -1.43 3.52 -13.52
CA GLN A 67 -2.26 3.43 -12.32
C GLN A 67 -1.79 4.34 -11.16
N GLY A 68 -0.54 4.79 -11.19
CA GLY A 68 0.02 5.73 -10.22
C GLY A 68 -0.48 7.16 -10.42
N ALA A 69 -0.26 8.00 -9.42
CA ALA A 69 -0.57 9.43 -9.46
C ALA A 69 0.69 10.28 -9.30
N SER A 70 0.77 11.42 -9.99
CA SER A 70 1.89 12.33 -9.83
C SER A 70 1.96 12.88 -8.39
N LEU A 71 3.13 12.77 -7.78
CA LEU A 71 3.43 13.38 -6.48
C LEU A 71 3.71 14.88 -6.58
N LYS A 72 3.82 15.44 -7.79
CA LYS A 72 4.16 16.85 -8.00
C LYS A 72 3.26 17.83 -7.24
N PRO A 73 1.91 17.67 -7.20
CA PRO A 73 1.05 18.57 -6.45
C PRO A 73 1.38 18.64 -4.94
N ILE A 74 1.83 17.50 -4.37
CA ILE A 74 2.26 17.44 -2.97
C ILE A 74 3.64 18.07 -2.81
N LEU A 75 4.56 17.75 -3.70
CA LEU A 75 5.96 18.16 -3.62
C LEU A 75 6.13 19.68 -3.78
N VAL A 76 5.41 20.30 -4.70
CA VAL A 76 5.48 21.77 -4.92
C VAL A 76 4.68 22.56 -3.89
N ASN A 77 3.80 21.92 -3.13
CA ASN A 77 2.97 22.51 -2.09
C ASN A 77 3.47 22.17 -0.67
N GLU A 78 4.79 22.12 -0.49
CA GLU A 78 5.46 21.92 0.81
C GLU A 78 5.02 20.63 1.53
N GLY A 79 4.62 19.59 0.80
CA GLY A 79 4.18 18.31 1.36
C GLY A 79 2.70 18.25 1.72
N LYS A 80 1.91 19.28 1.45
CA LYS A 80 0.46 19.29 1.72
C LYS A 80 -0.25 18.31 0.79
N THR A 81 -1.01 17.41 1.39
CA THR A 81 -1.80 16.40 0.66
C THR A 81 -3.07 17.03 0.09
N PRO A 82 -3.36 16.88 -1.22
CA PRO A 82 -4.65 17.27 -1.81
C PRO A 82 -5.82 16.53 -1.15
N ALA A 83 -6.99 17.15 -1.11
CA ALA A 83 -8.17 16.57 -0.46
C ALA A 83 -8.70 15.30 -1.17
N ASP A 84 -8.46 15.21 -2.46
CA ASP A 84 -8.83 14.09 -3.34
C ASP A 84 -7.72 13.02 -3.46
N TRP A 85 -6.65 13.14 -2.68
CA TRP A 85 -5.57 12.15 -2.69
C TRP A 85 -6.05 10.79 -2.18
N ARG A 86 -5.41 9.72 -2.66
CA ARG A 86 -5.75 8.35 -2.28
C ARG A 86 -5.79 8.14 -0.77
N LYS A 87 -6.75 7.35 -0.31
CA LYS A 87 -6.95 7.03 1.10
C LYS A 87 -6.18 5.79 1.55
N ALA A 88 -5.79 4.93 0.60
CA ALA A 88 -5.10 3.68 0.87
C ALA A 88 -4.05 3.36 -0.20
N ALA A 89 -2.99 2.67 0.20
CA ALA A 89 -2.16 1.88 -0.69
C ALA A 89 -2.77 0.49 -0.82
N TYR A 90 -2.80 -0.04 -2.03
CA TYR A 90 -3.21 -1.41 -2.32
C TYR A 90 -1.98 -2.27 -2.59
N TYR A 91 -1.99 -3.49 -2.08
CA TYR A 91 -0.95 -4.48 -2.30
C TYR A 91 -1.57 -5.83 -2.63
N HIS A 92 -0.96 -6.59 -3.55
CA HIS A 92 -1.34 -7.95 -3.86
C HIS A 92 -0.10 -8.78 -4.14
N TYR A 93 0.03 -9.91 -3.43
CA TYR A 93 1.08 -10.91 -3.60
C TYR A 93 0.47 -12.21 -4.14
N TYR A 94 0.89 -12.60 -5.35
CA TYR A 94 0.30 -13.74 -6.08
C TYR A 94 1.15 -15.02 -6.03
N GLU A 95 2.42 -14.89 -5.69
CA GLU A 95 3.44 -15.91 -5.94
C GLU A 95 3.44 -17.04 -4.89
N TYR A 96 2.57 -18.02 -5.09
CA TYR A 96 2.53 -19.23 -4.24
C TYR A 96 1.90 -20.41 -5.01
N PRO A 97 2.45 -21.64 -4.88
CA PRO A 97 3.73 -21.98 -4.22
C PRO A 97 4.93 -21.52 -5.03
N ALA A 98 5.95 -20.99 -4.35
CA ALA A 98 7.16 -20.47 -4.96
C ALA A 98 8.36 -20.58 -4.01
N GLU A 99 9.51 -20.07 -4.43
CA GLU A 99 10.79 -20.16 -3.69
C GLU A 99 10.69 -19.64 -2.24
N HIS A 100 9.89 -18.60 -2.01
CA HIS A 100 9.80 -17.96 -0.70
C HIS A 100 8.72 -18.53 0.23
N SER A 101 7.88 -19.42 -0.24
CA SER A 101 6.79 -20.04 0.56
C SER A 101 5.87 -19.05 1.29
N VAL A 102 5.82 -17.79 0.84
CA VAL A 102 4.91 -16.77 1.36
C VAL A 102 3.53 -17.00 0.76
N LYS A 103 2.51 -17.10 1.62
CA LYS A 103 1.13 -17.33 1.20
C LYS A 103 0.59 -16.13 0.43
N ARG A 104 -0.27 -16.40 -0.56
CA ARG A 104 -0.95 -15.36 -1.33
C ARG A 104 -1.76 -14.47 -0.41
N HIS A 105 -1.64 -13.17 -0.59
CA HIS A 105 -2.41 -12.22 0.19
C HIS A 105 -2.57 -10.89 -0.55
N TYR A 106 -3.62 -10.19 -0.22
CA TYR A 106 -3.85 -8.82 -0.66
C TYR A 106 -4.36 -7.98 0.49
N GLY A 107 -4.33 -6.67 0.33
CA GLY A 107 -4.82 -5.79 1.36
C GLY A 107 -4.68 -4.33 1.05
N ILE A 108 -5.08 -3.52 2.01
CA ILE A 108 -4.92 -2.07 1.98
C ILE A 108 -4.23 -1.55 3.22
N ARG A 109 -3.47 -0.48 3.03
CA ARG A 109 -2.86 0.31 4.10
C ARG A 109 -3.39 1.74 4.02
N THR A 110 -4.16 2.17 5.01
CA THR A 110 -4.59 3.56 5.20
C THR A 110 -3.61 4.30 6.11
N GLN A 111 -3.88 5.57 6.48
CA GLN A 111 -3.03 6.28 7.46
C GLN A 111 -3.05 5.63 8.85
N ASP A 112 -4.18 5.06 9.26
CA ASP A 112 -4.41 4.62 10.63
C ASP A 112 -4.53 3.10 10.77
N PHE A 113 -4.87 2.39 9.68
CA PHE A 113 -5.15 0.96 9.73
C PHE A 113 -4.54 0.22 8.55
N LYS A 114 -4.32 -1.07 8.77
CA LYS A 114 -3.99 -2.03 7.72
C LYS A 114 -4.99 -3.18 7.77
N LEU A 115 -5.43 -3.65 6.60
CA LEU A 115 -6.28 -4.83 6.44
C LEU A 115 -5.63 -5.75 5.43
N ILE A 116 -5.44 -7.02 5.78
CA ILE A 116 -4.80 -8.05 4.95
C ILE A 116 -5.73 -9.25 4.88
N HIS A 117 -5.86 -9.86 3.70
CA HIS A 117 -6.52 -11.14 3.50
C HIS A 117 -5.52 -12.13 2.91
N PHE A 118 -5.23 -13.18 3.64
CA PHE A 118 -4.54 -14.36 3.14
C PHE A 118 -5.59 -15.29 2.56
N TYR A 119 -5.62 -15.43 1.24
CA TYR A 119 -6.68 -16.13 0.52
C TYR A 119 -6.23 -17.52 0.05
N ASN A 120 -7.19 -18.33 -0.39
CA ASN A 120 -7.04 -19.74 -0.83
C ASN A 120 -6.57 -20.69 0.28
N ASP A 121 -5.27 -20.83 0.49
CA ASP A 121 -4.71 -21.88 1.36
C ASP A 121 -5.02 -21.71 2.85
N ILE A 122 -5.13 -20.46 3.33
CA ILE A 122 -5.29 -20.14 4.75
C ILE A 122 -6.68 -19.57 5.02
N ASP A 123 -7.16 -18.66 4.17
CA ASP A 123 -8.41 -17.90 4.33
C ASP A 123 -8.51 -17.19 5.68
N GLU A 124 -7.47 -16.41 5.99
CA GLU A 124 -7.40 -15.65 7.23
C GLU A 124 -7.32 -14.14 6.97
N TRP A 125 -7.93 -13.37 7.88
CA TRP A 125 -7.91 -11.93 7.87
C TRP A 125 -7.07 -11.38 9.02
N GLU A 126 -6.30 -10.36 8.71
CA GLU A 126 -5.57 -9.58 9.70
C GLU A 126 -5.94 -8.11 9.58
N MET A 127 -6.12 -7.46 10.72
CA MET A 127 -6.32 -6.02 10.80
C MET A 127 -5.47 -5.43 11.92
N TYR A 128 -4.81 -4.31 11.63
CA TYR A 128 -3.93 -3.65 12.59
C TYR A 128 -4.29 -2.18 12.75
N ASP A 129 -4.36 -1.71 14.00
CA ASP A 129 -4.42 -0.30 14.34
C ASP A 129 -3.00 0.26 14.41
N MET A 130 -2.59 0.97 13.37
CA MET A 130 -1.21 1.43 13.20
C MET A 130 -0.81 2.54 14.18
N LYS A 131 -1.78 3.14 14.88
CA LYS A 131 -1.51 4.10 15.96
C LYS A 131 -1.26 3.42 17.29
N ALA A 132 -2.08 2.43 17.61
CA ALA A 132 -1.98 1.68 18.87
C ALA A 132 -0.90 0.60 18.80
N ASP A 133 -0.70 0.00 17.64
CA ASP A 133 0.24 -1.11 17.40
C ASP A 133 1.02 -0.90 16.08
N PRO A 134 1.98 0.03 16.05
CA PRO A 134 2.77 0.31 14.86
C PRO A 134 3.72 -0.83 14.45
N ARG A 135 3.81 -1.90 15.27
CA ARG A 135 4.60 -3.10 14.98
C ARG A 135 3.76 -4.29 14.53
N GLU A 136 2.45 -4.10 14.36
CA GLU A 136 1.55 -5.12 13.82
C GLU A 136 1.62 -6.47 14.56
N MET A 137 1.69 -6.43 15.89
CA MET A 137 1.79 -7.62 16.74
C MET A 137 0.43 -8.14 17.22
N ASN A 138 -0.63 -7.33 17.13
CA ASN A 138 -1.94 -7.63 17.69
C ASN A 138 -3.02 -7.54 16.62
N ASN A 139 -3.39 -8.67 16.03
CA ASN A 139 -4.52 -8.73 15.11
C ASN A 139 -5.82 -8.32 15.83
N VAL A 140 -6.48 -7.29 15.31
CA VAL A 140 -7.75 -6.77 15.85
C VAL A 140 -8.95 -7.10 14.97
N PHE A 141 -8.77 -7.88 13.89
CA PHE A 141 -9.86 -8.34 13.05
C PHE A 141 -10.88 -9.14 13.86
N GLY A 142 -12.16 -8.88 13.64
CA GLY A 142 -13.26 -9.55 14.35
C GLY A 142 -13.52 -9.07 15.77
N LYS A 143 -12.73 -8.14 16.32
CA LYS A 143 -13.00 -7.57 17.66
C LYS A 143 -14.16 -6.59 17.60
N PRO A 144 -15.16 -6.69 18.52
CA PRO A 144 -16.36 -5.87 18.50
C PRO A 144 -16.10 -4.36 18.49
N GLU A 145 -15.09 -3.90 19.22
CA GLU A 145 -14.72 -2.49 19.29
C GLU A 145 -14.20 -1.91 17.97
N TYR A 146 -13.76 -2.76 17.04
CA TYR A 146 -13.28 -2.39 15.71
C TYR A 146 -14.29 -2.68 14.59
N ALA A 147 -15.48 -3.20 14.89
CA ALA A 147 -16.44 -3.67 13.89
C ALA A 147 -16.81 -2.60 12.84
N LYS A 148 -16.97 -1.34 13.27
CA LYS A 148 -17.26 -0.23 12.34
C LYS A 148 -16.10 0.03 11.38
N VAL A 149 -14.89 0.14 11.91
CA VAL A 149 -13.68 0.40 11.12
C VAL A 149 -13.40 -0.77 10.18
N GLN A 150 -13.56 -2.01 10.65
CA GLN A 150 -13.41 -3.20 9.83
C GLN A 150 -14.34 -3.16 8.62
N LYS A 151 -15.62 -2.82 8.81
CA LYS A 151 -16.57 -2.68 7.70
C LYS A 151 -16.13 -1.62 6.70
N GLU A 152 -15.74 -0.43 7.17
CA GLU A 152 -15.25 0.66 6.32
C GLU A 152 -14.01 0.26 5.51
N LEU A 153 -13.08 -0.48 6.12
CA LEU A 153 -11.88 -0.97 5.44
C LEU A 153 -12.20 -2.05 4.40
N MET A 154 -13.12 -2.96 4.68
CA MET A 154 -13.55 -3.98 3.72
C MET A 154 -14.23 -3.33 2.49
N GLU A 155 -15.09 -2.33 2.70
CA GLU A 155 -15.70 -1.56 1.62
C GLU A 155 -14.62 -0.83 0.78
N LEU A 156 -13.67 -0.16 1.46
CA LEU A 156 -12.57 0.53 0.79
C LEU A 156 -11.66 -0.43 0.00
N LEU A 157 -11.40 -1.63 0.54
CA LEU A 157 -10.64 -2.66 -0.15
C LEU A 157 -11.32 -3.09 -1.45
N GLN A 158 -12.62 -3.40 -1.40
CA GLN A 158 -13.40 -3.78 -2.58
C GLN A 158 -13.42 -2.68 -3.65
N ASP A 159 -13.59 -1.44 -3.24
CA ASP A 159 -13.59 -0.30 -4.17
C ASP A 159 -12.21 -0.10 -4.80
N THR A 160 -11.15 -0.29 -4.02
CA THR A 160 -9.77 -0.20 -4.50
C THR A 160 -9.44 -1.32 -5.49
N GLN A 161 -9.88 -2.56 -5.23
CA GLN A 161 -9.74 -3.69 -6.16
C GLN A 161 -10.45 -3.40 -7.49
N LYS A 162 -11.68 -2.89 -7.45
CA LYS A 162 -12.41 -2.47 -8.67
C LYS A 162 -11.67 -1.37 -9.43
N GLN A 163 -11.15 -0.37 -8.71
CA GLN A 163 -10.40 0.75 -9.29
C GLN A 163 -9.18 0.24 -10.09
N TYR A 164 -8.43 -0.70 -9.53
CA TYR A 164 -7.25 -1.25 -10.16
C TYR A 164 -7.54 -2.45 -11.08
N LYS A 165 -8.81 -2.80 -11.26
CA LYS A 165 -9.24 -3.95 -12.07
C LYS A 165 -8.59 -5.26 -11.60
N ASP A 166 -8.33 -5.34 -10.32
CA ASP A 166 -7.86 -6.55 -9.67
C ASP A 166 -9.07 -7.38 -9.27
N THR A 167 -9.55 -8.17 -10.24
CA THR A 167 -10.69 -9.07 -10.05
C THR A 167 -10.33 -10.19 -9.08
N ASP A 168 -11.35 -10.79 -8.50
CA ASP A 168 -11.25 -11.85 -7.50
C ASP A 168 -10.12 -12.83 -7.82
N PRO A 169 -9.20 -13.07 -6.89
CA PRO A 169 -8.10 -14.02 -7.05
C PRO A 169 -8.58 -15.42 -7.47
N ASP A 170 -9.75 -15.84 -7.00
CA ASP A 170 -10.34 -17.15 -7.32
C ASP A 170 -10.83 -17.25 -8.78
N GLU A 171 -11.13 -16.12 -9.45
CA GLU A 171 -11.46 -16.13 -10.87
C GLU A 171 -10.23 -16.29 -11.77
N LYS A 172 -9.06 -15.84 -11.34
CA LYS A 172 -7.82 -15.94 -12.13
C LYS A 172 -7.28 -17.36 -12.18
N GLU A 173 -7.50 -18.17 -11.16
CA GLU A 173 -7.10 -19.59 -11.16
C GLU A 173 -7.93 -20.49 -12.07
N LYS A 174 -9.14 -20.06 -12.43
CA LYS A 174 -10.01 -20.81 -13.35
C LYS A 174 -9.63 -20.64 -14.84
N VAL A 175 -8.67 -19.77 -15.15
CA VAL A 175 -8.29 -19.39 -16.52
C VAL A 175 -6.91 -19.95 -16.91
N LEU A 176 -6.21 -20.63 -16.03
CA LEU A 176 -4.95 -21.33 -16.28
C LEU A 176 -5.13 -22.85 -16.19
#